data_47076104ebb8f72882a4be8b33fa50cf
#
_entry.id   47076104ebb8f72882a4be8b33fa50cf
#
_cell.length_a   1.000
_cell.length_b   1.000
_cell.length_c   1.000
_cell.angle_alpha   90.00
_cell.angle_beta   90.00
_cell.angle_gamma   90.00
#
_symmetry.space_group_name_H-M   'P 1'
#
loop_
_entity.id
_entity.type
_entity.pdbx_description
1 polymer ?
#
loop_
_entity_poly.entity_id
_entity_poly.type
_entity_poly.pdbx_seq_one_letter_code
_entity_poly.pdbx_strand_id
1 'polypeptide(L)'
;MERINGILFKQMLESGMNNLSNHSAEIDALNVFPVPDGDTGTNMHLTVSNGVKEALKTNSDSVKDIAKTLSRGLLMGARGNSGVITSQIFRGIYQAVEDLDDMDASQLAHALVNGSRVAYRAVMRPVEGTILTVVREAADYTYAYTTTEDVTDCMDVMKKMVEEANASLQRTPELLPVLAEVGVVDSGGKGLCVILEGFLAAMEGHPVQLEGVKATGESAQAKVEGGEEEYGFCTEFILKLSENGVRHFSETSFKDELATIGNSIVCVQDDDLVKVHVHTLEPFTAIKMGRRQGRFIKLKVENMQEQHDNIIEKEEEEKMAEHKKYAIITVAPGDGIKKMFTELRADIVVGGGQTMNPSTEDFVSAVEKLNADHIFILPNNSNIVLAASQAAQVCSDQDIHVLPSKTIPQGLSACVMFNPDVELEDNLAEMNEAIENVKSGEVTYAIKDTTYDGLEIKKDEYMGIFGKDICVSCPDCMEATKKLLDKMLDDDSELVTLIYGDTATEEQAEEIAAYIEDNSDAEVEIHEGNQPVYSFIIGVE
;
A
#
# COMPACT_ATOMS: atom_id res chain seq x y z
N MET A 1 35.75 4.69 -17.38
CA MET A 1 35.77 4.91 -15.88
C MET A 1 36.56 3.77 -15.26
N GLU A 2 37.74 4.05 -14.71
CA GLU A 2 38.65 3.00 -14.26
C GLU A 2 38.27 2.40 -12.87
N ARG A 3 37.60 3.16 -12.02
CA ARG A 3 37.22 2.70 -10.68
C ARG A 3 35.88 3.28 -10.22
N ILE A 4 35.16 2.51 -9.43
CA ILE A 4 33.93 2.93 -8.73
C ILE A 4 34.30 3.18 -7.28
N ASN A 5 34.21 4.44 -6.84
CA ASN A 5 34.36 4.82 -5.44
C ASN A 5 33.02 4.83 -4.71
N GLY A 6 33.04 5.02 -3.39
CA GLY A 6 31.82 5.01 -2.59
C GLY A 6 30.81 6.10 -2.93
N ILE A 7 31.27 7.28 -3.40
CA ILE A 7 30.36 8.37 -3.79
C ILE A 7 29.54 7.94 -5.02
N LEU A 8 30.21 7.45 -6.06
CA LEU A 8 29.54 6.92 -7.26
C LEU A 8 28.66 5.73 -6.91
N PHE A 9 29.14 4.83 -6.04
CA PHE A 9 28.37 3.67 -5.63
C PHE A 9 27.05 4.07 -4.96
N LYS A 10 27.04 5.10 -4.09
CA LYS A 10 25.79 5.67 -3.52
C LYS A 10 24.86 6.21 -4.61
N GLN A 11 25.40 6.92 -5.60
CA GLN A 11 24.60 7.44 -6.74
C GLN A 11 23.99 6.30 -7.57
N MET A 12 24.73 5.22 -7.82
CA MET A 12 24.22 4.02 -8.48
C MET A 12 23.07 3.41 -7.70
N LEU A 13 23.24 3.23 -6.38
CA LEU A 13 22.23 2.66 -5.51
C LEU A 13 20.93 3.48 -5.49
N GLU A 14 21.05 4.81 -5.36
CA GLU A 14 19.90 5.72 -5.36
C GLU A 14 19.19 5.68 -6.72
N SER A 15 19.94 5.75 -7.84
CA SER A 15 19.38 5.67 -9.18
C SER A 15 18.69 4.35 -9.48
N GLY A 16 19.26 3.22 -9.04
CA GLY A 16 18.64 1.90 -9.17
C GLY A 16 17.36 1.75 -8.34
N MET A 17 17.34 2.31 -7.13
CA MET A 17 16.16 2.36 -6.28
C MET A 17 15.04 3.19 -6.92
N ASN A 18 15.35 4.36 -7.44
CA ASN A 18 14.38 5.26 -8.09
C ASN A 18 13.82 4.61 -9.37
N ASN A 19 14.69 3.97 -10.19
CA ASN A 19 14.25 3.27 -11.38
C ASN A 19 13.32 2.11 -11.04
N LEU A 20 13.64 1.34 -10.01
CA LEU A 20 12.77 0.26 -9.52
C LEU A 20 11.43 0.79 -9.00
N SER A 21 11.42 1.93 -8.31
CA SER A 21 10.20 2.59 -7.85
C SER A 21 9.28 2.97 -9.02
N ASN A 22 9.86 3.60 -10.05
CA ASN A 22 9.12 4.05 -11.22
C ASN A 22 8.49 2.91 -12.05
N HIS A 23 9.01 1.67 -11.91
CA HIS A 23 8.55 0.49 -12.65
C HIS A 23 7.89 -0.57 -11.75
N SER A 24 7.66 -0.29 -10.46
CA SER A 24 7.16 -1.30 -9.52
C SER A 24 5.82 -1.89 -9.95
N ALA A 25 4.87 -1.05 -10.40
CA ALA A 25 3.56 -1.50 -10.87
C ALA A 25 3.66 -2.37 -12.16
N GLU A 26 4.55 -2.02 -13.10
CA GLU A 26 4.82 -2.85 -14.29
C GLU A 26 5.35 -4.23 -13.89
N ILE A 27 6.23 -4.29 -12.90
CA ILE A 27 6.82 -5.54 -12.40
C ILE A 27 5.78 -6.36 -11.64
N ASP A 28 4.92 -5.72 -10.84
CA ASP A 28 3.80 -6.36 -10.14
C ASP A 28 2.85 -7.03 -11.14
N ALA A 29 2.55 -6.36 -12.26
CA ALA A 29 1.69 -6.88 -13.32
C ALA A 29 2.25 -8.14 -14.02
N LEU A 30 3.56 -8.38 -13.97
CA LEU A 30 4.21 -9.58 -14.53
C LEU A 30 4.25 -10.77 -13.56
N ASN A 31 3.86 -10.59 -12.30
CA ASN A 31 4.05 -11.60 -11.26
C ASN A 31 3.04 -12.76 -11.37
N VAL A 32 3.48 -13.90 -11.90
CA VAL A 32 2.67 -15.11 -12.04
C VAL A 32 3.29 -16.34 -11.38
N PHE A 33 4.50 -16.23 -10.84
CA PHE A 33 5.25 -17.33 -10.23
C PHE A 33 6.10 -16.87 -9.03
N PRO A 34 6.23 -17.62 -7.92
CA PRO A 34 5.58 -18.91 -7.63
C PRO A 34 4.10 -18.80 -7.25
N VAL A 35 3.63 -17.62 -6.87
CA VAL A 35 2.25 -17.30 -6.55
C VAL A 35 1.89 -16.01 -7.31
N PRO A 36 0.77 -15.95 -8.01
CA PRO A 36 0.33 -14.76 -8.74
C PRO A 36 -0.35 -13.75 -7.79
N ASP A 37 0.39 -13.21 -6.82
CA ASP A 37 -0.08 -12.27 -5.80
C ASP A 37 0.18 -10.79 -6.17
N GLY A 38 0.82 -10.54 -7.33
CA GLY A 38 0.99 -9.20 -7.89
C GLY A 38 1.85 -8.26 -7.03
N ASP A 39 2.77 -8.76 -6.22
CA ASP A 39 3.51 -7.97 -5.25
C ASP A 39 5.03 -7.96 -5.43
N THR A 40 5.56 -8.59 -6.50
CA THR A 40 7.01 -8.73 -6.73
C THR A 40 7.72 -7.37 -6.82
N GLY A 41 7.21 -6.43 -7.60
CA GLY A 41 7.80 -5.10 -7.77
C GLY A 41 7.75 -4.30 -6.47
N THR A 42 6.62 -4.32 -5.79
CA THR A 42 6.41 -3.71 -4.47
C THR A 42 7.36 -4.30 -3.43
N ASN A 43 7.48 -5.60 -3.34
CA ASN A 43 8.39 -6.28 -2.40
C ASN A 43 9.86 -5.96 -2.67
N MET A 44 10.27 -5.98 -3.93
CA MET A 44 11.63 -5.60 -4.33
C MET A 44 11.90 -4.11 -4.03
N HIS A 45 10.97 -3.21 -4.38
CA HIS A 45 11.11 -1.79 -4.11
C HIS A 45 11.24 -1.48 -2.61
N LEU A 46 10.36 -2.02 -1.77
CA LEU A 46 10.40 -1.82 -0.32
C LEU A 46 11.70 -2.38 0.30
N THR A 47 12.16 -3.52 -0.22
CA THR A 47 13.43 -4.13 0.21
C THR A 47 14.62 -3.23 -0.15
N VAL A 48 14.71 -2.82 -1.42
CA VAL A 48 15.82 -1.99 -1.93
C VAL A 48 15.80 -0.62 -1.27
N SER A 49 14.64 0.02 -1.13
CA SER A 49 14.48 1.30 -0.44
C SER A 49 14.99 1.28 1.00
N ASN A 50 14.71 0.20 1.74
CA ASN A 50 15.21 0.08 3.11
C ASN A 50 16.73 -0.01 3.16
N GLY A 51 17.35 -0.81 2.29
CA GLY A 51 18.80 -0.95 2.22
C GLY A 51 19.51 0.32 1.75
N VAL A 52 19.01 0.94 0.68
CA VAL A 52 19.60 2.15 0.11
C VAL A 52 19.49 3.33 1.08
N LYS A 53 18.34 3.54 1.74
CA LYS A 53 18.19 4.59 2.76
C LYS A 53 19.20 4.45 3.89
N GLU A 54 19.51 3.24 4.34
CA GLU A 54 20.55 3.00 5.35
C GLU A 54 21.96 3.24 4.78
N ALA A 55 22.24 2.77 3.57
CA ALA A 55 23.52 2.98 2.89
C ALA A 55 23.85 4.46 2.66
N LEU A 56 22.86 5.27 2.27
CA LEU A 56 23.03 6.72 2.06
C LEU A 56 23.33 7.49 3.35
N LYS A 57 22.88 7.00 4.52
CA LYS A 57 23.22 7.58 5.83
C LYS A 57 24.65 7.28 6.27
N THR A 58 25.33 6.33 5.64
CA THR A 58 26.70 5.94 6.00
C THR A 58 27.66 7.09 5.74
N ASN A 59 28.34 7.54 6.78
CA ASN A 59 29.29 8.65 6.68
C ASN A 59 30.67 8.14 6.26
N SER A 60 30.74 7.44 5.13
CA SER A 60 31.94 6.86 4.52
C SER A 60 31.87 6.96 3.01
N ASP A 61 33.02 7.14 2.35
CA ASP A 61 33.18 7.09 0.91
C ASP A 61 33.84 5.78 0.44
N SER A 62 33.93 4.79 1.35
CA SER A 62 34.46 3.48 1.06
C SER A 62 33.35 2.53 0.61
N VAL A 63 33.58 1.81 -0.48
CA VAL A 63 32.63 0.83 -1.06
C VAL A 63 32.28 -0.25 -0.04
N LYS A 64 33.25 -0.77 0.72
CA LYS A 64 33.01 -1.83 1.73
C LYS A 64 32.03 -1.41 2.82
N ASP A 65 32.17 -0.16 3.35
CA ASP A 65 31.29 0.32 4.43
C ASP A 65 29.86 0.53 3.94
N ILE A 66 29.74 1.07 2.73
CA ILE A 66 28.45 1.30 2.08
C ILE A 66 27.78 -0.04 1.75
N ALA A 67 28.51 -0.98 1.15
CA ALA A 67 28.01 -2.30 0.79
C ALA A 67 27.59 -3.12 2.03
N LYS A 68 28.35 -3.00 3.15
CA LYS A 68 27.99 -3.62 4.43
C LYS A 68 26.68 -3.12 4.97
N THR A 69 26.51 -1.80 5.02
CA THR A 69 25.29 -1.16 5.53
C THR A 69 24.10 -1.47 4.62
N LEU A 70 24.30 -1.42 3.31
CA LEU A 70 23.31 -1.81 2.30
C LEU A 70 22.83 -3.25 2.52
N SER A 71 23.75 -4.21 2.55
CA SER A 71 23.45 -5.64 2.73
C SER A 71 22.60 -5.90 3.97
N ARG A 72 22.98 -5.29 5.11
CA ARG A 72 22.24 -5.42 6.37
C ARG A 72 20.85 -4.78 6.28
N GLY A 73 20.75 -3.58 5.70
CA GLY A 73 19.47 -2.89 5.51
C GLY A 73 18.53 -3.64 4.59
N LEU A 74 19.05 -4.22 3.50
CA LEU A 74 18.28 -5.07 2.58
C LEU A 74 17.73 -6.31 3.30
N LEU A 75 18.55 -7.00 4.07
CA LEU A 75 18.12 -8.21 4.80
C LEU A 75 17.01 -7.90 5.81
N MET A 76 17.17 -6.81 6.57
CA MET A 76 16.16 -6.39 7.56
C MET A 76 14.86 -5.93 6.91
N GLY A 77 14.94 -5.31 5.74
CA GLY A 77 13.80 -4.84 4.96
C GLY A 77 13.21 -5.86 4.00
N ALA A 78 13.86 -7.02 3.80
CA ALA A 78 13.46 -8.00 2.81
C ALA A 78 12.02 -8.48 2.98
N ARG A 79 11.29 -8.51 1.87
CA ARG A 79 9.88 -8.95 1.79
C ARG A 79 9.72 -9.93 0.63
N GLY A 80 8.90 -10.95 0.83
CA GLY A 80 8.65 -12.00 -0.15
C GLY A 80 9.91 -12.73 -0.61
N ASN A 81 9.75 -13.71 -1.50
CA ASN A 81 10.88 -14.43 -2.10
C ASN A 81 11.80 -13.48 -2.89
N SER A 82 11.21 -12.60 -3.71
CA SER A 82 11.93 -11.66 -4.57
C SER A 82 12.83 -10.70 -3.77
N GLY A 83 12.30 -10.14 -2.67
CA GLY A 83 13.07 -9.26 -1.79
C GLY A 83 14.18 -9.99 -1.05
N VAL A 84 13.94 -11.22 -0.56
CA VAL A 84 14.98 -12.02 0.10
C VAL A 84 16.09 -12.39 -0.88
N ILE A 85 15.74 -12.85 -2.10
CA ILE A 85 16.74 -13.18 -3.14
C ILE A 85 17.55 -11.93 -3.51
N THR A 86 16.90 -10.80 -3.74
CA THR A 86 17.58 -9.52 -4.01
C THR A 86 18.55 -9.16 -2.88
N SER A 87 18.15 -9.32 -1.62
CA SER A 87 19.04 -9.07 -0.48
C SER A 87 20.28 -9.97 -0.49
N GLN A 88 20.16 -11.20 -0.98
CA GLN A 88 21.27 -12.16 -1.05
C GLN A 88 22.21 -11.86 -2.23
N ILE A 89 21.70 -11.35 -3.35
CA ILE A 89 22.55 -10.85 -4.44
C ILE A 89 23.50 -9.76 -3.90
N PHE A 90 22.95 -8.75 -3.22
CA PHE A 90 23.75 -7.67 -2.66
C PHE A 90 24.65 -8.11 -1.49
N ARG A 91 24.23 -9.13 -0.72
CA ARG A 91 25.10 -9.74 0.30
C ARG A 91 26.33 -10.37 -0.33
N GLY A 92 26.16 -11.08 -1.44
CA GLY A 92 27.29 -11.65 -2.17
C GLY A 92 28.20 -10.59 -2.76
N ILE A 93 27.65 -9.48 -3.26
CA ILE A 93 28.42 -8.32 -3.71
C ILE A 93 29.24 -7.76 -2.53
N TYR A 94 28.62 -7.54 -1.36
CA TYR A 94 29.33 -7.08 -0.17
C TYR A 94 30.49 -8.00 0.20
N GLN A 95 30.29 -9.30 0.26
CA GLN A 95 31.33 -10.28 0.60
C GLN A 95 32.54 -10.23 -0.35
N ALA A 96 32.32 -9.88 -1.61
CA ALA A 96 33.41 -9.74 -2.57
C ALA A 96 34.18 -8.42 -2.45
N VAL A 97 33.58 -7.39 -1.82
CA VAL A 97 34.18 -6.05 -1.68
C VAL A 97 34.49 -5.68 -0.24
N GLU A 98 34.43 -6.63 0.71
CA GLU A 98 34.55 -6.37 2.16
C GLU A 98 35.88 -5.73 2.61
N ASP A 99 36.93 -5.84 1.78
CA ASP A 99 38.23 -5.23 2.00
C ASP A 99 38.55 -4.07 1.05
N LEU A 100 37.58 -3.63 0.20
CA LEU A 100 37.84 -2.66 -0.86
C LEU A 100 37.28 -1.27 -0.52
N ASP A 101 38.13 -0.24 -0.66
CA ASP A 101 37.67 1.14 -0.54
C ASP A 101 37.02 1.63 -1.86
N ASP A 102 37.50 1.16 -2.99
CA ASP A 102 36.94 1.33 -4.35
C ASP A 102 37.10 0.03 -5.13
N MET A 103 36.44 -0.13 -6.26
CA MET A 103 36.54 -1.33 -7.09
C MET A 103 36.84 -0.99 -8.55
N ASP A 104 37.71 -1.79 -9.14
CA ASP A 104 38.00 -1.78 -10.59
C ASP A 104 37.08 -2.72 -11.37
N ALA A 105 37.26 -2.78 -12.70
CA ALA A 105 36.43 -3.58 -13.60
C ALA A 105 36.45 -5.09 -13.25
N SER A 106 37.60 -5.64 -12.92
CA SER A 106 37.74 -7.05 -12.56
C SER A 106 37.07 -7.37 -11.22
N GLN A 107 37.23 -6.47 -10.24
CA GLN A 107 36.59 -6.59 -8.91
C GLN A 107 35.07 -6.44 -9.01
N LEU A 108 34.57 -5.54 -9.85
CA LEU A 108 33.14 -5.39 -10.14
C LEU A 108 32.56 -6.68 -10.74
N ALA A 109 33.18 -7.21 -11.79
CA ALA A 109 32.73 -8.45 -12.44
C ALA A 109 32.75 -9.63 -11.45
N HIS A 110 33.78 -9.74 -10.61
CA HIS A 110 33.87 -10.77 -9.57
C HIS A 110 32.76 -10.61 -8.51
N ALA A 111 32.47 -9.37 -8.10
CA ALA A 111 31.40 -9.10 -7.13
C ALA A 111 30.02 -9.51 -7.65
N LEU A 112 29.73 -9.26 -8.93
CA LEU A 112 28.48 -9.70 -9.58
C LEU A 112 28.33 -11.22 -9.59
N VAL A 113 29.40 -11.97 -9.95
CA VAL A 113 29.40 -13.44 -9.88
C VAL A 113 29.19 -13.95 -8.46
N ASN A 114 29.85 -13.32 -7.47
CA ASN A 114 29.66 -13.73 -6.08
C ASN A 114 28.23 -13.46 -5.60
N GLY A 115 27.62 -12.35 -6.05
CA GLY A 115 26.20 -12.05 -5.81
C GLY A 115 25.28 -13.16 -6.26
N SER A 116 25.45 -13.63 -7.50
CA SER A 116 24.73 -14.77 -8.05
C SER A 116 24.90 -16.04 -7.21
N ARG A 117 26.15 -16.39 -6.87
CA ARG A 117 26.46 -17.61 -6.08
C ARG A 117 25.80 -17.61 -4.70
N VAL A 118 25.81 -16.47 -4.02
CA VAL A 118 25.19 -16.35 -2.69
C VAL A 118 23.67 -16.45 -2.79
N ALA A 119 23.06 -15.85 -3.79
CA ALA A 119 21.61 -15.94 -4.02
C ALA A 119 21.17 -17.39 -4.28
N TYR A 120 21.88 -18.13 -5.15
CA TYR A 120 21.57 -19.57 -5.40
C TYR A 120 21.68 -20.43 -4.15
N ARG A 121 22.67 -20.20 -3.28
CA ARG A 121 22.83 -20.95 -2.02
C ARG A 121 21.74 -20.64 -1.00
N ALA A 122 21.17 -19.44 -1.06
CA ALA A 122 20.13 -19.03 -0.13
C ALA A 122 18.81 -19.79 -0.38
N VAL A 123 18.50 -20.11 -1.63
CA VAL A 123 17.26 -20.79 -2.03
C VAL A 123 17.45 -22.30 -1.93
N MET A 124 16.53 -23.01 -1.28
CA MET A 124 16.63 -24.44 -1.08
C MET A 124 16.46 -25.24 -2.38
N ARG A 125 15.54 -24.81 -3.23
CA ARG A 125 15.28 -25.41 -4.55
C ARG A 125 15.26 -24.31 -5.60
N PRO A 126 16.41 -23.93 -6.16
CA PRO A 126 16.47 -22.93 -7.22
C PRO A 126 15.65 -23.38 -8.44
N VAL A 127 14.86 -22.47 -8.98
CA VAL A 127 14.05 -22.70 -10.18
C VAL A 127 14.66 -21.88 -11.31
N GLU A 128 14.92 -22.55 -12.46
CA GLU A 128 15.42 -21.89 -13.65
C GLU A 128 14.28 -21.13 -14.36
N GLY A 129 14.64 -20.07 -15.09
CA GLY A 129 13.67 -19.14 -15.69
C GLY A 129 13.19 -18.06 -14.74
N THR A 130 13.92 -17.83 -13.63
CA THR A 130 13.60 -16.80 -12.61
C THR A 130 14.74 -15.79 -12.46
N ILE A 131 14.59 -14.81 -11.56
CA ILE A 131 15.65 -13.86 -11.17
C ILE A 131 17.01 -14.54 -10.93
N LEU A 132 17.00 -15.78 -10.43
CA LEU A 132 18.24 -16.56 -10.21
C LEU A 132 18.95 -16.84 -11.52
N THR A 133 18.23 -17.29 -12.55
CA THR A 133 18.78 -17.51 -13.88
C THR A 133 19.32 -16.23 -14.47
N VAL A 134 18.54 -15.15 -14.39
CA VAL A 134 18.92 -13.84 -14.95
C VAL A 134 20.23 -13.33 -14.32
N VAL A 135 20.35 -13.35 -13.00
CA VAL A 135 21.57 -12.89 -12.32
C VAL A 135 22.76 -13.79 -12.61
N ARG A 136 22.57 -15.11 -12.70
CA ARG A 136 23.65 -16.06 -12.97
C ARG A 136 24.20 -15.89 -14.40
N GLU A 137 23.33 -15.95 -15.39
CA GLU A 137 23.76 -15.84 -16.78
C GLU A 137 24.42 -14.50 -17.05
N ALA A 138 23.79 -13.40 -16.63
CA ALA A 138 24.34 -12.07 -16.81
C ALA A 138 25.72 -11.91 -16.15
N ALA A 139 25.87 -12.38 -14.91
CA ALA A 139 27.15 -12.28 -14.20
C ALA A 139 28.24 -13.15 -14.83
N ASP A 140 27.93 -14.41 -15.18
CA ASP A 140 28.90 -15.35 -15.76
C ASP A 140 29.38 -14.87 -17.15
N TYR A 141 28.45 -14.41 -18.03
CA TYR A 141 28.82 -13.85 -19.33
C TYR A 141 29.63 -12.55 -19.19
N THR A 142 29.25 -11.67 -18.29
CA THR A 142 29.97 -10.42 -18.01
C THR A 142 31.38 -10.71 -17.48
N TYR A 143 31.53 -11.67 -16.58
CA TYR A 143 32.83 -12.07 -16.06
C TYR A 143 33.73 -12.68 -17.14
N ALA A 144 33.16 -13.57 -17.97
CA ALA A 144 33.89 -14.17 -19.10
C ALA A 144 34.35 -13.07 -20.09
N TYR A 145 33.47 -12.13 -20.45
CA TYR A 145 33.81 -10.97 -21.29
C TYR A 145 34.95 -10.15 -20.68
N THR A 146 34.82 -9.77 -19.40
CA THR A 146 35.80 -8.93 -18.70
C THR A 146 37.18 -9.57 -18.67
N THR A 147 37.24 -10.90 -18.46
CA THR A 147 38.53 -11.66 -18.36
C THR A 147 39.11 -11.99 -19.71
N THR A 148 38.29 -12.26 -20.75
CA THR A 148 38.77 -12.67 -22.08
C THR A 148 39.27 -11.48 -22.88
N GLU A 149 38.56 -10.32 -22.77
CA GLU A 149 38.89 -9.10 -23.52
C GLU A 149 39.76 -8.12 -22.70
N ASP A 150 40.23 -8.53 -21.52
CA ASP A 150 41.05 -7.71 -20.60
C ASP A 150 40.44 -6.32 -20.34
N VAL A 151 39.12 -6.29 -20.04
CA VAL A 151 38.35 -5.04 -19.88
C VAL A 151 38.77 -4.33 -18.60
N THR A 152 39.16 -3.07 -18.71
CA THR A 152 39.61 -2.22 -17.59
C THR A 152 38.60 -1.11 -17.25
N ASP A 153 37.60 -0.89 -18.07
CA ASP A 153 36.56 0.13 -17.84
C ASP A 153 35.34 -0.45 -17.14
N CYS A 154 35.04 0.03 -15.93
CA CYS A 154 33.85 -0.39 -15.16
C CYS A 154 32.54 -0.11 -15.91
N MET A 155 32.50 0.94 -16.74
CA MET A 155 31.34 1.27 -17.56
C MET A 155 31.04 0.15 -18.57
N ASP A 156 32.06 -0.40 -19.24
CA ASP A 156 31.89 -1.47 -20.22
C ASP A 156 31.44 -2.76 -19.53
N VAL A 157 31.93 -3.04 -18.31
CA VAL A 157 31.46 -4.17 -17.48
C VAL A 157 29.97 -4.01 -17.15
N MET A 158 29.55 -2.82 -16.72
CA MET A 158 28.14 -2.59 -16.37
C MET A 158 27.22 -2.63 -17.60
N LYS A 159 27.65 -2.07 -18.74
CA LYS A 159 26.92 -2.19 -20.01
C LYS A 159 26.71 -3.64 -20.41
N LYS A 160 27.77 -4.44 -20.29
CA LYS A 160 27.67 -5.87 -20.60
C LYS A 160 26.74 -6.59 -19.65
N MET A 161 26.78 -6.27 -18.34
CA MET A 161 25.87 -6.84 -17.35
C MET A 161 24.40 -6.53 -17.66
N VAL A 162 24.07 -5.30 -18.04
CA VAL A 162 22.71 -4.89 -18.43
C VAL A 162 22.26 -5.59 -19.71
N GLU A 163 23.13 -5.66 -20.73
CA GLU A 163 22.87 -6.36 -21.99
C GLU A 163 22.52 -7.85 -21.75
N GLU A 164 23.36 -8.56 -21.01
CA GLU A 164 23.18 -9.99 -20.76
C GLU A 164 22.01 -10.27 -19.81
N ALA A 165 21.75 -9.39 -18.84
CA ALA A 165 20.59 -9.52 -17.97
C ALA A 165 19.28 -9.39 -18.76
N ASN A 166 19.17 -8.41 -19.65
CA ASN A 166 18.00 -8.27 -20.52
C ASN A 166 17.88 -9.44 -21.53
N ALA A 167 18.98 -9.91 -22.09
CA ALA A 167 18.97 -11.08 -22.97
C ALA A 167 18.53 -12.36 -22.23
N SER A 168 18.99 -12.58 -21.01
CA SER A 168 18.57 -13.70 -20.16
C SER A 168 17.09 -13.58 -19.75
N LEU A 169 16.64 -12.38 -19.40
CA LEU A 169 15.23 -12.11 -19.07
C LEU A 169 14.28 -12.55 -20.20
N GLN A 170 14.61 -12.23 -21.44
CA GLN A 170 13.80 -12.63 -22.60
C GLN A 170 13.71 -14.15 -22.79
N ARG A 171 14.66 -14.92 -22.28
CA ARG A 171 14.68 -16.38 -22.34
C ARG A 171 13.96 -17.06 -21.17
N THR A 172 13.56 -16.33 -20.14
CA THR A 172 12.89 -16.92 -18.96
C THR A 172 11.65 -17.74 -19.31
N PRO A 173 10.79 -17.37 -20.31
CA PRO A 173 9.65 -18.19 -20.71
C PRO A 173 10.04 -19.54 -21.34
N GLU A 174 11.24 -19.66 -21.91
CA GLU A 174 11.74 -20.91 -22.49
C GLU A 174 12.12 -21.92 -21.38
N LEU A 175 12.40 -21.44 -20.18
CA LEU A 175 12.88 -22.23 -19.04
C LEU A 175 11.79 -22.52 -18.01
N LEU A 176 10.78 -21.66 -17.90
CA LEU A 176 9.69 -21.78 -16.93
C LEU A 176 8.33 -21.76 -17.66
N PRO A 177 7.67 -22.93 -17.84
CA PRO A 177 6.48 -23.08 -18.69
C PRO A 177 5.34 -22.12 -18.36
N VAL A 178 5.05 -21.83 -17.10
CA VAL A 178 3.96 -20.92 -16.70
C VAL A 178 4.16 -19.52 -17.28
N LEU A 179 5.38 -19.05 -17.45
CA LEU A 179 5.67 -17.75 -18.08
C LEU A 179 5.33 -17.77 -19.58
N ALA A 180 5.62 -18.90 -20.26
CA ALA A 180 5.27 -19.08 -21.68
C ALA A 180 3.76 -19.17 -21.88
N GLU A 181 3.05 -19.86 -21.00
CA GLU A 181 1.59 -20.03 -21.05
C GLU A 181 0.86 -18.68 -20.92
N VAL A 182 1.34 -17.83 -20.03
CA VAL A 182 0.78 -16.49 -19.80
C VAL A 182 1.30 -15.45 -20.81
N GLY A 183 2.48 -15.71 -21.40
CA GLY A 183 3.13 -14.83 -22.38
C GLY A 183 3.89 -13.66 -21.75
N VAL A 184 4.49 -13.88 -20.57
CA VAL A 184 5.25 -12.87 -19.81
C VAL A 184 6.68 -13.34 -19.53
N VAL A 185 7.55 -12.42 -19.11
CA VAL A 185 8.88 -12.70 -18.57
C VAL A 185 8.84 -12.79 -17.05
N ASP A 186 9.91 -13.30 -16.42
CA ASP A 186 9.98 -13.35 -14.95
C ASP A 186 9.99 -11.95 -14.32
N SER A 187 9.05 -11.71 -13.42
CA SER A 187 8.87 -10.42 -12.73
C SER A 187 10.08 -10.04 -11.86
N GLY A 188 10.65 -10.99 -11.12
CA GLY A 188 11.86 -10.78 -10.31
C GLY A 188 13.08 -10.45 -11.18
N GLY A 189 13.26 -11.16 -12.30
CA GLY A 189 14.29 -10.89 -13.31
C GLY A 189 14.13 -9.50 -13.93
N LYS A 190 12.90 -9.09 -14.27
CA LYS A 190 12.60 -7.73 -14.75
C LYS A 190 13.00 -6.68 -13.70
N GLY A 191 12.66 -6.88 -12.43
CA GLY A 191 13.06 -5.99 -11.34
C GLY A 191 14.58 -5.85 -11.20
N LEU A 192 15.32 -6.96 -11.36
CA LEU A 192 16.79 -6.94 -11.36
C LEU A 192 17.33 -6.12 -12.55
N CYS A 193 16.82 -6.34 -13.76
CA CYS A 193 17.23 -5.56 -14.95
C CYS A 193 17.03 -4.07 -14.73
N VAL A 194 15.87 -3.66 -14.20
CA VAL A 194 15.54 -2.27 -13.90
C VAL A 194 16.51 -1.65 -12.88
N ILE A 195 16.92 -2.39 -11.84
CA ILE A 195 17.94 -1.93 -10.89
C ILE A 195 19.29 -1.70 -11.59
N LEU A 196 19.73 -2.66 -12.42
CA LEU A 196 21.00 -2.58 -13.14
C LEU A 196 21.02 -1.44 -14.17
N GLU A 197 19.93 -1.20 -14.86
CA GLU A 197 19.74 -0.05 -15.77
C GLU A 197 19.87 1.28 -15.03
N GLY A 198 19.28 1.39 -13.83
CA GLY A 198 19.46 2.55 -12.97
C GLY A 198 20.90 2.75 -12.52
N PHE A 199 21.65 1.67 -12.26
CA PHE A 199 23.10 1.74 -11.96
C PHE A 199 23.87 2.29 -13.15
N LEU A 200 23.61 1.76 -14.34
CA LEU A 200 24.25 2.21 -15.58
C LEU A 200 23.96 3.68 -15.85
N ALA A 201 22.71 4.12 -15.71
CA ALA A 201 22.32 5.52 -15.89
C ALA A 201 23.11 6.47 -14.97
N ALA A 202 23.30 6.11 -13.71
CA ALA A 202 24.13 6.90 -12.79
C ALA A 202 25.60 6.94 -13.21
N MET A 203 26.17 5.82 -13.68
CA MET A 203 27.53 5.77 -14.19
C MET A 203 27.71 6.61 -15.45
N GLU A 204 26.69 6.75 -16.29
CA GLU A 204 26.66 7.59 -17.49
C GLU A 204 26.43 9.08 -17.18
N GLY A 205 26.17 9.44 -15.91
CA GLY A 205 25.98 10.81 -15.46
C GLY A 205 24.55 11.34 -15.54
N HIS A 206 23.57 10.48 -15.75
CA HIS A 206 22.13 10.83 -15.77
C HIS A 206 21.33 9.94 -14.82
N PRO A 207 21.57 10.05 -13.50
CA PRO A 207 20.87 9.21 -12.52
C PRO A 207 19.36 9.38 -12.62
N VAL A 208 18.65 8.27 -12.52
CA VAL A 208 17.18 8.24 -12.59
C VAL A 208 16.59 9.00 -11.40
N GLN A 209 15.62 9.86 -11.68
CA GLN A 209 14.85 10.59 -10.68
C GLN A 209 13.55 9.83 -10.37
N LEU A 210 12.99 10.04 -9.18
CA LEU A 210 11.65 9.58 -8.86
C LEU A 210 10.64 10.33 -9.73
N GLU A 211 9.90 9.58 -10.52
CA GLU A 211 8.72 10.06 -11.25
C GLU A 211 7.46 9.69 -10.43
N GLY A 212 6.37 10.45 -10.55
CA GLY A 212 5.08 10.06 -9.98
C GLY A 212 4.62 8.73 -10.60
N VAL A 213 4.05 7.85 -9.78
CA VAL A 213 3.62 6.51 -10.18
C VAL A 213 2.62 6.62 -11.34
N LYS A 214 2.95 6.01 -12.48
CA LYS A 214 2.00 5.81 -13.58
C LYS A 214 1.49 4.37 -13.49
N ALA A 215 0.20 4.21 -13.24
CA ALA A 215 -0.45 2.92 -13.39
C ALA A 215 -0.49 2.55 -14.89
N THR A 216 0.11 1.43 -15.27
CA THR A 216 0.08 0.95 -16.66
C THR A 216 -0.01 -0.57 -16.71
N GLY A 217 -1.06 -1.08 -17.34
CA GLY A 217 -1.10 -2.38 -17.97
C GLY A 217 -2.05 -3.40 -17.34
N GLU A 218 -2.62 -4.25 -18.21
CA GLU A 218 -3.36 -5.45 -17.81
C GLU A 218 -2.45 -6.37 -16.99
N SER A 219 -2.95 -6.84 -15.86
CA SER A 219 -2.24 -7.80 -15.00
C SER A 219 -2.18 -9.20 -15.66
N ALA A 220 -1.04 -9.85 -15.53
CA ALA A 220 -0.83 -11.20 -16.03
C ALA A 220 -1.46 -12.28 -15.11
N GLN A 221 -1.76 -11.92 -13.85
CA GLN A 221 -2.28 -12.84 -12.83
C GLN A 221 -3.62 -13.48 -13.22
N ALA A 222 -4.51 -12.71 -13.85
CA ALA A 222 -5.82 -13.20 -14.30
C ALA A 222 -5.76 -14.27 -15.40
N LYS A 223 -4.58 -14.47 -16.02
CA LYS A 223 -4.37 -15.49 -17.06
C LYS A 223 -3.87 -16.83 -16.52
N VAL A 224 -3.58 -16.91 -15.22
CA VAL A 224 -3.18 -18.15 -14.56
C VAL A 224 -4.45 -18.93 -14.23
N GLU A 225 -4.75 -19.98 -15.00
CA GLU A 225 -5.78 -20.94 -14.62
C GLU A 225 -5.33 -21.66 -13.35
N GLY A 226 -6.17 -21.60 -12.30
CA GLY A 226 -5.86 -22.18 -11.00
C GLY A 226 -5.57 -23.65 -11.08
N GLY A 227 -4.27 -24.00 -10.99
CA GLY A 227 -3.87 -25.37 -10.73
C GLY A 227 -4.31 -25.76 -9.32
N GLU A 228 -4.50 -27.08 -9.07
CA GLU A 228 -4.89 -27.66 -7.77
C GLU A 228 -3.83 -27.47 -6.66
N GLU A 229 -2.98 -26.44 -6.70
CA GLU A 229 -2.03 -26.14 -5.62
C GLU A 229 -2.73 -25.27 -4.57
N GLU A 230 -2.95 -25.84 -3.38
CA GLU A 230 -3.35 -25.08 -2.19
C GLU A 230 -2.25 -24.05 -1.87
N TYR A 231 -2.51 -22.76 -2.05
CA TYR A 231 -1.52 -21.70 -1.84
C TYR A 231 -1.02 -21.60 -0.39
N GLY A 232 -1.86 -21.88 0.62
CA GLY A 232 -1.49 -21.84 2.03
C GLY A 232 -1.16 -20.44 2.55
N PHE A 233 -0.19 -20.37 3.47
CA PHE A 233 0.21 -19.13 4.13
C PHE A 233 1.67 -18.79 3.82
N CYS A 234 1.93 -17.54 3.39
CA CYS A 234 3.25 -16.95 3.41
C CYS A 234 3.63 -16.62 4.86
N THR A 235 4.66 -17.29 5.38
CA THR A 235 5.12 -17.10 6.76
C THR A 235 6.55 -16.59 6.76
N GLU A 236 6.73 -15.36 7.22
CA GLU A 236 8.02 -14.69 7.30
C GLU A 236 8.37 -14.34 8.74
N PHE A 237 9.62 -14.57 9.12
CA PHE A 237 10.10 -14.09 10.41
C PHE A 237 11.59 -13.80 10.44
N ILE A 238 11.97 -12.90 11.35
CA ILE A 238 13.36 -12.62 11.69
C ILE A 238 13.59 -13.03 13.13
N LEU A 239 14.58 -13.88 13.34
CA LEU A 239 15.02 -14.35 14.65
C LEU A 239 16.33 -13.67 15.04
N LYS A 240 16.47 -13.40 16.34
CA LYS A 240 17.75 -13.10 16.97
C LYS A 240 18.24 -14.33 17.74
N LEU A 241 19.39 -14.85 17.34
CA LEU A 241 20.07 -15.94 18.01
C LEU A 241 20.74 -15.47 19.29
N SER A 242 20.92 -16.35 20.27
CA SER A 242 21.82 -16.10 21.39
C SER A 242 23.27 -16.32 20.95
N GLU A 243 24.25 -15.84 21.73
CA GLU A 243 25.69 -16.06 21.45
C GLU A 243 26.02 -17.55 21.24
N ASN A 244 25.40 -18.43 22.01
CA ASN A 244 25.55 -19.87 21.85
C ASN A 244 24.79 -20.40 20.62
N GLY A 245 23.64 -19.81 20.30
CA GLY A 245 22.84 -20.10 19.11
C GLY A 245 23.60 -19.82 17.82
N VAL A 246 24.29 -18.68 17.71
CA VAL A 246 25.10 -18.30 16.54
C VAL A 246 26.13 -19.38 16.15
N ARG A 247 26.72 -20.06 17.14
CA ARG A 247 27.72 -21.10 16.92
C ARG A 247 27.14 -22.45 16.51
N HIS A 248 25.88 -22.72 16.82
CA HIS A 248 25.26 -24.04 16.65
C HIS A 248 24.12 -24.03 15.62
N PHE A 249 23.67 -22.86 15.20
CA PHE A 249 22.64 -22.76 14.16
C PHE A 249 23.20 -23.25 12.81
N SER A 250 22.42 -24.04 12.11
CA SER A 250 22.72 -24.52 10.77
C SER A 250 21.57 -24.17 9.84
N GLU A 251 21.82 -23.28 8.90
CA GLU A 251 20.83 -22.90 7.87
C GLU A 251 20.30 -24.12 7.14
N THR A 252 21.19 -25.03 6.73
CA THR A 252 20.81 -26.24 5.99
C THR A 252 19.89 -27.12 6.82
N SER A 253 20.26 -27.40 8.07
CA SER A 253 19.44 -28.25 8.95
C SER A 253 18.07 -27.62 9.23
N PHE A 254 18.02 -26.30 9.37
CA PHE A 254 16.76 -25.61 9.61
C PHE A 254 15.89 -25.51 8.36
N LYS A 255 16.49 -25.34 7.17
CA LYS A 255 15.79 -25.46 5.88
C LYS A 255 15.18 -26.86 5.72
N ASP A 256 15.95 -27.93 6.03
CA ASP A 256 15.46 -29.31 5.96
C ASP A 256 14.29 -29.56 6.93
N GLU A 257 14.33 -28.98 8.15
CA GLU A 257 13.22 -29.05 9.11
C GLU A 257 11.97 -28.34 8.56
N LEU A 258 12.10 -27.14 8.03
CA LEU A 258 10.99 -26.37 7.44
C LEU A 258 10.40 -27.08 6.20
N ALA A 259 11.23 -27.77 5.41
CA ALA A 259 10.79 -28.52 4.22
C ALA A 259 9.83 -29.68 4.53
N THR A 260 9.73 -30.08 5.78
CA THR A 260 8.73 -31.10 6.21
C THR A 260 7.31 -30.56 6.27
N ILE A 261 7.14 -29.22 6.31
CA ILE A 261 5.85 -28.57 6.50
C ILE A 261 5.52 -27.53 5.41
N GLY A 262 6.41 -27.25 4.49
CA GLY A 262 6.21 -26.22 3.47
C GLY A 262 7.19 -26.27 2.31
N ASN A 263 7.03 -25.31 1.42
CA ASN A 263 7.85 -25.12 0.22
C ASN A 263 8.31 -23.66 0.10
N SER A 264 8.92 -23.28 -1.02
CA SER A 264 9.42 -21.90 -1.28
C SER A 264 10.28 -21.36 -0.14
N ILE A 265 11.14 -22.22 0.45
CA ILE A 265 11.86 -21.93 1.68
C ILE A 265 13.13 -21.13 1.37
N VAL A 266 13.23 -19.96 2.01
CA VAL A 266 14.46 -19.18 2.12
C VAL A 266 14.81 -19.01 3.60
N CYS A 267 15.99 -19.44 3.99
CA CYS A 267 16.51 -19.26 5.34
C CYS A 267 17.95 -18.78 5.27
N VAL A 268 18.22 -17.62 5.86
CA VAL A 268 19.52 -16.95 5.77
C VAL A 268 19.94 -16.46 7.13
N GLN A 269 21.18 -16.77 7.53
CA GLN A 269 21.82 -16.24 8.72
C GLN A 269 22.77 -15.07 8.37
N ASP A 270 22.70 -14.00 9.13
CA ASP A 270 23.65 -12.88 9.12
C ASP A 270 24.00 -12.51 10.56
N ASP A 271 25.21 -12.84 10.96
CA ASP A 271 25.70 -12.74 12.35
C ASP A 271 24.71 -13.45 13.33
N ASP A 272 24.05 -12.67 14.19
CA ASP A 272 23.09 -13.15 15.19
C ASP A 272 21.62 -13.11 14.69
N LEU A 273 21.40 -12.77 13.42
CA LEU A 273 20.08 -12.68 12.80
C LEU A 273 19.82 -13.84 11.86
N VAL A 274 18.61 -14.38 11.88
CA VAL A 274 18.14 -15.37 10.90
C VAL A 274 16.83 -14.85 10.29
N LYS A 275 16.82 -14.64 8.98
CA LYS A 275 15.62 -14.37 8.19
C LYS A 275 15.09 -15.66 7.60
N VAL A 276 13.79 -15.90 7.77
CA VAL A 276 13.07 -17.05 7.20
C VAL A 276 11.89 -16.56 6.41
N HIS A 277 11.67 -17.17 5.26
CA HIS A 277 10.46 -17.11 4.45
C HIS A 277 10.08 -18.55 4.09
N VAL A 278 8.81 -18.93 4.27
CA VAL A 278 8.29 -20.26 3.94
C VAL A 278 6.81 -20.17 3.57
N HIS A 279 6.41 -20.88 2.50
CA HIS A 279 5.02 -21.12 2.17
C HIS A 279 4.55 -22.41 2.82
N THR A 280 3.49 -22.39 3.61
CA THR A 280 3.06 -23.55 4.40
C THR A 280 1.55 -23.51 4.72
N LEU A 281 0.93 -24.69 4.78
CA LEU A 281 -0.41 -24.84 5.34
C LEU A 281 -0.41 -24.83 6.88
N GLU A 282 0.77 -24.93 7.51
CA GLU A 282 0.94 -25.00 8.97
C GLU A 282 1.76 -23.82 9.54
N PRO A 283 1.32 -22.57 9.42
CA PRO A 283 2.13 -21.40 9.82
C PRO A 283 2.51 -21.42 11.31
N PHE A 284 1.63 -21.90 12.17
CA PHE A 284 1.93 -22.04 13.62
C PHE A 284 3.02 -23.06 13.92
N THR A 285 3.15 -24.11 13.10
CA THR A 285 4.24 -25.10 13.22
C THR A 285 5.56 -24.45 12.82
N ALA A 286 5.62 -23.70 11.73
CA ALA A 286 6.80 -22.93 11.33
C ALA A 286 7.24 -21.94 12.43
N ILE A 287 6.30 -21.23 13.04
CA ILE A 287 6.55 -20.31 14.16
C ILE A 287 7.13 -21.06 15.37
N LYS A 288 6.60 -22.24 15.72
CA LYS A 288 7.14 -23.06 16.82
C LYS A 288 8.56 -23.55 16.54
N MET A 289 8.87 -23.93 15.31
CA MET A 289 10.23 -24.29 14.87
C MET A 289 11.18 -23.10 15.03
N GLY A 290 10.80 -21.92 14.54
CA GLY A 290 11.58 -20.69 14.69
C GLY A 290 11.83 -20.31 16.16
N ARG A 291 10.83 -20.46 17.03
CA ARG A 291 10.95 -20.14 18.46
C ARG A 291 11.98 -20.99 19.20
N ARG A 292 12.26 -22.20 18.73
CA ARG A 292 13.33 -23.07 19.30
C ARG A 292 14.72 -22.57 18.97
N GLN A 293 14.89 -21.90 17.82
CA GLN A 293 16.19 -21.39 17.34
C GLN A 293 16.55 -20.05 17.96
N GLY A 294 15.56 -19.15 18.17
CA GLY A 294 15.85 -17.80 18.67
C GLY A 294 14.61 -17.02 19.13
N ARG A 295 14.82 -15.72 19.39
CA ARG A 295 13.77 -14.78 19.74
C ARG A 295 13.29 -14.05 18.51
N PHE A 296 11.99 -14.01 18.27
CA PHE A 296 11.41 -13.23 17.18
C PHE A 296 11.68 -11.72 17.34
N ILE A 297 12.16 -11.11 16.27
CA ILE A 297 12.23 -9.66 16.09
C ILE A 297 11.04 -9.20 15.25
N LYS A 298 10.71 -9.95 14.19
CA LYS A 298 9.60 -9.69 13.28
C LYS A 298 8.91 -11.00 12.94
N LEU A 299 7.61 -10.95 12.79
CA LEU A 299 6.77 -12.08 12.36
C LEU A 299 5.65 -11.53 11.47
N LYS A 300 5.42 -12.18 10.32
CA LYS A 300 4.36 -11.89 9.37
C LYS A 300 3.77 -13.22 8.90
N VAL A 301 2.47 -13.30 8.81
CA VAL A 301 1.74 -14.45 8.25
C VAL A 301 0.62 -13.89 7.39
N GLU A 302 0.58 -14.28 6.13
CA GLU A 302 -0.43 -13.85 5.16
C GLU A 302 -1.07 -15.05 4.49
N ASN A 303 -2.36 -14.99 4.24
CA ASN A 303 -3.10 -15.99 3.48
C ASN A 303 -2.95 -15.68 1.98
N MET A 304 -2.22 -16.54 1.26
CA MET A 304 -1.95 -16.32 -0.17
C MET A 304 -3.17 -16.59 -1.05
N GLN A 305 -4.07 -17.49 -0.62
CA GLN A 305 -5.33 -17.72 -1.33
C GLN A 305 -6.20 -16.47 -1.33
N GLU A 306 -6.37 -15.85 -0.17
CA GLU A 306 -7.16 -14.63 -0.01
C GLU A 306 -6.54 -13.45 -0.79
N GLN A 307 -5.21 -13.38 -0.89
CA GLN A 307 -4.54 -12.37 -1.73
C GLN A 307 -4.83 -12.60 -3.22
N HIS A 308 -4.76 -13.84 -3.69
CA HIS A 308 -5.04 -14.20 -5.07
C HIS A 308 -6.51 -13.95 -5.44
N ASP A 309 -7.45 -14.39 -4.59
CA ASP A 309 -8.88 -14.22 -4.80
C ASP A 309 -9.25 -12.73 -4.85
N ASN A 310 -8.68 -11.90 -3.97
CA ASN A 310 -8.87 -10.44 -3.98
C ASN A 310 -8.35 -9.75 -5.26
N ILE A 311 -7.30 -10.29 -5.90
CA ILE A 311 -6.77 -9.74 -7.16
C ILE A 311 -7.73 -10.07 -8.30
N ILE A 312 -8.19 -11.31 -8.37
CA ILE A 312 -9.14 -11.76 -9.41
C ILE A 312 -10.46 -10.98 -9.29
N GLU A 313 -11.01 -10.84 -8.08
CA GLU A 313 -12.22 -10.07 -7.83
C GLU A 313 -12.06 -8.60 -8.26
N LYS A 314 -10.94 -7.96 -7.95
CA LYS A 314 -10.65 -6.58 -8.37
C LYS A 314 -10.53 -6.43 -9.88
N GLU A 315 -9.87 -7.37 -10.56
CA GLU A 315 -9.73 -7.31 -12.02
C GLU A 315 -11.05 -7.63 -12.75
N GLU A 316 -11.89 -8.49 -12.18
CA GLU A 316 -13.25 -8.73 -12.69
C GLU A 316 -14.14 -7.50 -12.48
N GLU A 317 -14.03 -6.83 -11.32
CA GLU A 317 -14.72 -5.56 -11.05
C GLU A 317 -14.23 -4.44 -11.98
N GLU A 318 -12.92 -4.32 -12.24
CA GLU A 318 -12.34 -3.33 -13.16
C GLU A 318 -12.72 -3.60 -14.63
N LYS A 319 -12.80 -4.86 -15.06
CA LYS A 319 -13.26 -5.25 -16.42
C LYS A 319 -14.77 -5.09 -16.61
N MET A 320 -15.54 -5.13 -15.53
CA MET A 320 -17.00 -4.98 -15.53
C MET A 320 -17.46 -3.56 -15.17
N ALA A 321 -16.57 -2.61 -14.94
CA ALA A 321 -16.95 -1.21 -14.73
C ALA A 321 -17.64 -0.68 -15.99
N GLU A 322 -18.95 -0.88 -16.05
CA GLU A 322 -19.82 -0.33 -17.08
C GLU A 322 -19.62 1.18 -17.12
N HIS A 323 -19.34 1.71 -18.30
CA HIS A 323 -19.15 3.15 -18.46
C HIS A 323 -20.43 3.88 -18.03
N LYS A 324 -20.29 4.82 -17.10
CA LYS A 324 -21.39 5.62 -16.54
C LYS A 324 -21.30 7.07 -16.98
N LYS A 325 -22.41 7.75 -17.15
CA LYS A 325 -22.41 9.20 -17.37
C LYS A 325 -21.92 9.91 -16.11
N TYR A 326 -22.35 9.44 -14.93
CA TYR A 326 -22.02 10.01 -13.63
C TYR A 326 -21.53 8.94 -12.64
N ALA A 327 -20.60 9.31 -11.77
CA ALA A 327 -20.22 8.54 -10.59
C ALA A 327 -20.10 9.43 -9.37
N ILE A 328 -20.37 8.87 -8.18
CA ILE A 328 -20.30 9.59 -6.91
C ILE A 328 -19.29 8.93 -5.98
N ILE A 329 -18.31 9.70 -5.52
CA ILE A 329 -17.40 9.37 -4.43
C ILE A 329 -17.83 10.15 -3.20
N THR A 330 -17.95 9.48 -2.07
CA THR A 330 -18.29 10.14 -0.81
C THR A 330 -17.42 9.66 0.34
N VAL A 331 -17.40 10.38 1.45
CA VAL A 331 -16.67 10.01 2.67
C VAL A 331 -17.68 9.76 3.78
N ALA A 332 -17.53 8.64 4.49
CA ALA A 332 -18.39 8.32 5.61
C ALA A 332 -17.64 7.60 6.76
N PRO A 333 -17.90 7.97 8.03
CA PRO A 333 -17.56 7.19 9.20
C PRO A 333 -18.65 6.14 9.47
N GLY A 334 -18.27 4.93 9.89
CA GLY A 334 -19.22 3.89 10.29
C GLY A 334 -19.90 3.16 9.12
N ASP A 335 -20.16 1.87 9.33
CA ASP A 335 -20.70 1.01 8.28
C ASP A 335 -22.16 1.30 7.94
N GLY A 336 -22.95 1.81 8.90
CA GLY A 336 -24.32 2.18 8.67
C GLY A 336 -24.44 3.38 7.73
N ILE A 337 -23.67 4.46 7.97
CA ILE A 337 -23.65 5.63 7.09
C ILE A 337 -23.12 5.25 5.69
N LYS A 338 -22.11 4.39 5.63
CA LYS A 338 -21.60 3.86 4.35
C LYS A 338 -22.72 3.17 3.57
N LYS A 339 -23.54 2.35 4.23
CA LYS A 339 -24.68 1.68 3.61
C LYS A 339 -25.70 2.68 3.10
N MET A 340 -26.04 3.73 3.88
CA MET A 340 -26.95 4.80 3.45
C MET A 340 -26.48 5.46 2.15
N PHE A 341 -25.20 5.85 2.04
CA PHE A 341 -24.66 6.43 0.82
C PHE A 341 -24.69 5.44 -0.37
N THR A 342 -24.40 4.17 -0.13
CA THR A 342 -24.45 3.14 -1.18
C THR A 342 -25.88 2.97 -1.70
N GLU A 343 -26.88 2.97 -0.83
CA GLU A 343 -28.31 2.92 -1.19
C GLU A 343 -28.75 4.18 -1.97
N LEU A 344 -28.11 5.32 -1.72
CA LEU A 344 -28.29 6.59 -2.44
C LEU A 344 -27.37 6.70 -3.69
N ARG A 345 -26.91 5.58 -4.24
CA ARG A 345 -26.13 5.45 -5.49
C ARG A 345 -24.70 6.00 -5.43
N ALA A 346 -24.11 6.16 -4.25
CA ALA A 346 -22.67 6.41 -4.20
C ALA A 346 -21.91 5.18 -4.71
N ASP A 347 -21.04 5.37 -5.70
CA ASP A 347 -20.26 4.30 -6.32
C ASP A 347 -19.11 3.87 -5.41
N ILE A 348 -18.47 4.83 -4.77
CA ILE A 348 -17.38 4.55 -3.82
C ILE A 348 -17.59 5.36 -2.55
N VAL A 349 -17.56 4.69 -1.40
CA VAL A 349 -17.54 5.31 -0.08
C VAL A 349 -16.16 5.14 0.54
N VAL A 350 -15.39 6.22 0.58
CA VAL A 350 -14.09 6.25 1.23
C VAL A 350 -14.28 6.26 2.75
N GLY A 351 -13.65 5.32 3.44
CA GLY A 351 -13.70 5.27 4.90
C GLY A 351 -12.97 6.46 5.50
N GLY A 352 -13.64 7.20 6.39
CA GLY A 352 -13.02 8.35 7.04
C GLY A 352 -13.99 9.07 7.95
N GLY A 353 -13.47 9.94 8.80
CA GLY A 353 -14.24 10.74 9.75
C GLY A 353 -13.32 11.64 10.55
N GLN A 354 -13.81 12.22 11.66
CA GLN A 354 -13.09 13.20 12.48
C GLN A 354 -11.72 12.71 13.01
N THR A 355 -11.54 11.41 13.18
CA THR A 355 -10.31 10.81 13.75
C THR A 355 -9.36 10.24 12.69
N MET A 356 -9.83 9.99 11.46
CA MET A 356 -9.04 9.52 10.32
C MET A 356 -9.53 10.21 9.05
N ASN A 357 -8.89 11.33 8.71
CA ASN A 357 -9.19 12.04 7.46
C ASN A 357 -8.54 11.31 6.29
N PRO A 358 -9.29 11.00 5.22
CA PRO A 358 -8.72 10.50 3.98
C PRO A 358 -7.66 11.45 3.42
N SER A 359 -6.61 10.88 2.87
CA SER A 359 -5.55 11.60 2.17
C SER A 359 -5.96 11.93 0.73
N THR A 360 -5.20 12.79 0.07
CA THR A 360 -5.34 13.02 -1.38
C THR A 360 -5.19 11.71 -2.18
N GLU A 361 -4.29 10.82 -1.74
CA GLU A 361 -4.03 9.51 -2.37
C GLU A 361 -5.25 8.58 -2.29
N ASP A 362 -6.00 8.59 -1.19
CA ASP A 362 -7.23 7.79 -1.06
C ASP A 362 -8.29 8.22 -2.08
N PHE A 363 -8.41 9.52 -2.34
CA PHE A 363 -9.33 10.03 -3.37
C PHE A 363 -8.83 9.71 -4.79
N VAL A 364 -7.53 9.86 -5.06
CA VAL A 364 -6.95 9.48 -6.37
C VAL A 364 -7.23 8.01 -6.65
N SER A 365 -6.98 7.14 -5.67
CA SER A 365 -7.25 5.70 -5.79
C SER A 365 -8.73 5.37 -5.97
N ALA A 366 -9.64 6.17 -5.40
CA ALA A 366 -11.07 6.02 -5.63
C ALA A 366 -11.48 6.46 -7.04
N VAL A 367 -10.94 7.58 -7.53
CA VAL A 367 -11.18 8.09 -8.88
C VAL A 367 -10.70 7.09 -9.95
N GLU A 368 -9.50 6.50 -9.77
CA GLU A 368 -8.91 5.54 -10.71
C GLU A 368 -9.75 4.26 -10.89
N LYS A 369 -10.60 3.92 -9.94
CA LYS A 369 -11.50 2.75 -10.01
C LYS A 369 -12.79 3.02 -10.79
N LEU A 370 -13.05 4.26 -11.17
CA LEU A 370 -14.30 4.67 -11.81
C LEU A 370 -14.10 4.90 -13.31
N ASN A 371 -15.08 4.41 -14.09
CA ASN A 371 -15.17 4.67 -15.52
C ASN A 371 -16.43 5.51 -15.79
N ALA A 372 -16.30 6.85 -15.64
CA ALA A 372 -17.43 7.77 -15.76
C ALA A 372 -17.03 9.04 -16.51
N ASP A 373 -18.01 9.68 -17.21
CA ASP A 373 -17.77 10.96 -17.89
C ASP A 373 -17.58 12.10 -16.87
N HIS A 374 -18.36 12.07 -15.77
CA HIS A 374 -18.33 13.07 -14.71
C HIS A 374 -18.29 12.40 -13.33
N ILE A 375 -17.41 12.86 -12.43
CA ILE A 375 -17.27 12.31 -11.09
C ILE A 375 -17.58 13.40 -10.08
N PHE A 376 -18.57 13.16 -9.21
CA PHE A 376 -18.86 14.01 -8.05
C PHE A 376 -18.11 13.50 -6.82
N ILE A 377 -17.48 14.40 -6.05
CA ILE A 377 -16.86 14.07 -4.76
C ILE A 377 -17.59 14.85 -3.66
N LEU A 378 -18.13 14.11 -2.69
CA LEU A 378 -18.79 14.62 -1.48
C LEU A 378 -17.90 14.35 -0.25
N PRO A 379 -17.09 15.31 0.21
CA PRO A 379 -16.15 15.11 1.31
C PRO A 379 -16.81 14.93 2.68
N ASN A 380 -17.95 15.55 2.92
CA ASN A 380 -18.77 15.50 4.15
C ASN A 380 -18.03 15.91 5.44
N ASN A 381 -16.91 16.60 5.28
CA ASN A 381 -16.13 17.15 6.38
C ASN A 381 -15.29 18.33 5.87
N SER A 382 -15.34 19.46 6.57
CA SER A 382 -14.61 20.67 6.19
C SER A 382 -13.10 20.48 6.09
N ASN A 383 -12.52 19.54 6.88
CA ASN A 383 -11.09 19.25 6.89
C ASN A 383 -10.65 18.45 5.65
N ILE A 384 -11.57 17.80 4.97
CA ILE A 384 -11.31 16.88 3.85
C ILE A 384 -11.49 17.56 2.49
N VAL A 385 -12.27 18.64 2.41
CA VAL A 385 -12.55 19.36 1.15
C VAL A 385 -11.27 19.73 0.40
N LEU A 386 -10.21 20.12 1.12
CA LEU A 386 -8.94 20.48 0.48
C LEU A 386 -8.26 19.26 -0.15
N ALA A 387 -8.26 18.11 0.53
CA ALA A 387 -7.67 16.88 0.01
C ALA A 387 -8.41 16.38 -1.23
N ALA A 388 -9.74 16.41 -1.22
CA ALA A 388 -10.58 16.10 -2.38
C ALA A 388 -10.31 17.05 -3.56
N SER A 389 -10.18 18.35 -3.30
CA SER A 389 -9.86 19.35 -4.34
C SER A 389 -8.46 19.16 -4.93
N GLN A 390 -7.49 18.73 -4.12
CA GLN A 390 -6.15 18.40 -4.60
C GLN A 390 -6.18 17.14 -5.47
N ALA A 391 -6.94 16.12 -5.10
CA ALA A 391 -7.10 14.90 -5.90
C ALA A 391 -7.70 15.22 -7.28
N ALA A 392 -8.72 16.08 -7.33
CA ALA A 392 -9.30 16.56 -8.61
C ALA A 392 -8.27 17.27 -9.50
N GLN A 393 -7.31 17.99 -8.91
CA GLN A 393 -6.22 18.63 -9.67
C GLN A 393 -5.17 17.62 -10.17
N VAL A 394 -4.90 16.56 -9.41
CA VAL A 394 -3.97 15.49 -9.79
C VAL A 394 -4.54 14.65 -10.92
N CYS A 395 -5.83 14.29 -10.85
CA CYS A 395 -6.53 13.51 -11.87
C CYS A 395 -7.09 14.41 -12.99
N SER A 396 -6.24 15.26 -13.58
CA SER A 396 -6.64 16.27 -14.57
C SER A 396 -7.22 15.72 -15.87
N ASP A 397 -7.09 14.42 -16.12
CA ASP A 397 -7.60 13.73 -17.31
C ASP A 397 -9.08 13.33 -17.16
N GLN A 398 -9.65 13.50 -15.96
CA GLN A 398 -11.04 13.19 -15.63
C GLN A 398 -11.81 14.45 -15.23
N ASP A 399 -13.10 14.48 -15.52
CA ASP A 399 -13.96 15.59 -15.17
C ASP A 399 -14.55 15.41 -13.77
N ILE A 400 -13.87 16.02 -12.77
CA ILE A 400 -14.16 15.84 -11.35
C ILE A 400 -14.71 17.11 -10.73
N HIS A 401 -15.86 16.99 -10.09
CA HIS A 401 -16.57 18.07 -9.42
C HIS A 401 -16.63 17.83 -7.91
N VAL A 402 -15.88 18.62 -7.13
CA VAL A 402 -15.91 18.55 -5.67
C VAL A 402 -17.03 19.44 -5.15
N LEU A 403 -18.09 18.82 -4.64
CA LEU A 403 -19.20 19.52 -3.98
C LEU A 403 -18.83 19.79 -2.52
N PRO A 404 -18.92 21.03 -2.01
CA PRO A 404 -18.32 21.41 -0.73
C PRO A 404 -19.16 20.99 0.49
N SER A 405 -19.63 19.72 0.53
CA SER A 405 -20.32 19.17 1.70
C SER A 405 -19.38 19.09 2.90
N LYS A 406 -19.82 19.56 4.05
CA LYS A 406 -19.02 19.68 5.29
C LYS A 406 -19.52 18.76 6.40
N THR A 407 -20.68 18.15 6.22
CA THR A 407 -21.35 17.27 7.19
C THR A 407 -21.98 16.09 6.46
N ILE A 408 -22.23 15.00 7.19
CA ILE A 408 -22.91 13.82 6.66
C ILE A 408 -24.31 14.15 6.13
N PRO A 409 -25.18 14.89 6.85
CA PRO A 409 -26.49 15.27 6.31
C PRO A 409 -26.41 16.03 4.99
N GLN A 410 -25.45 16.96 4.84
CA GLN A 410 -25.23 17.67 3.58
C GLN A 410 -24.91 16.74 2.41
N GLY A 411 -24.09 15.71 2.66
CA GLY A 411 -23.76 14.73 1.65
C GLY A 411 -24.94 13.83 1.29
N LEU A 412 -25.73 13.43 2.28
CA LEU A 412 -26.94 12.61 2.06
C LEU A 412 -27.98 13.39 1.24
N SER A 413 -28.29 14.62 1.62
CA SER A 413 -29.22 15.48 0.90
C SER A 413 -28.77 15.73 -0.54
N ALA A 414 -27.45 15.96 -0.77
CA ALA A 414 -26.92 16.07 -2.12
C ALA A 414 -27.11 14.79 -2.95
N CYS A 415 -26.92 13.60 -2.34
CA CYS A 415 -27.14 12.33 -3.01
C CYS A 415 -28.64 12.08 -3.34
N VAL A 416 -29.55 12.52 -2.49
CA VAL A 416 -31.02 12.44 -2.74
C VAL A 416 -31.41 13.27 -3.96
N MET A 417 -30.82 14.46 -4.13
CA MET A 417 -31.10 15.35 -5.26
C MET A 417 -30.40 14.94 -6.56
N PHE A 418 -29.42 14.01 -6.50
CA PHE A 418 -28.74 13.52 -7.70
C PHE A 418 -29.70 12.80 -8.66
N ASN A 419 -29.71 13.21 -9.92
CA ASN A 419 -30.50 12.60 -10.98
C ASN A 419 -29.61 12.21 -12.18
N PRO A 420 -29.44 10.90 -12.49
CA PRO A 420 -28.60 10.46 -13.61
C PRO A 420 -29.11 10.86 -15.00
N ASP A 421 -30.37 11.27 -15.11
CA ASP A 421 -31.05 11.53 -16.39
C ASP A 421 -31.00 13.02 -16.81
N VAL A 422 -30.48 13.91 -15.95
CA VAL A 422 -30.34 15.35 -16.26
C VAL A 422 -28.92 15.72 -16.68
N GLU A 423 -28.72 16.96 -17.14
CA GLU A 423 -27.41 17.46 -17.53
C GLU A 423 -26.54 17.81 -16.31
N LEU A 424 -25.23 17.92 -16.52
CA LEU A 424 -24.25 18.16 -15.45
C LEU A 424 -24.55 19.43 -14.64
N GLU A 425 -24.87 20.52 -15.33
CA GLU A 425 -25.13 21.82 -14.72
C GLU A 425 -26.38 21.79 -13.80
N ASP A 426 -27.40 21.01 -14.17
CA ASP A 426 -28.62 20.86 -13.38
C ASP A 426 -28.30 20.05 -12.10
N ASN A 427 -27.57 18.92 -12.22
CA ASN A 427 -27.13 18.15 -11.05
C ASN A 427 -26.26 19.01 -10.10
N LEU A 428 -25.29 19.75 -10.64
CA LEU A 428 -24.46 20.64 -9.82
C LEU A 428 -25.29 21.72 -9.09
N ALA A 429 -26.29 22.28 -9.74
CA ALA A 429 -27.16 23.28 -9.15
C ALA A 429 -28.02 22.69 -8.02
N GLU A 430 -28.75 21.60 -8.29
CA GLU A 430 -29.64 20.94 -7.33
C GLU A 430 -28.91 20.36 -6.13
N MET A 431 -27.78 19.68 -6.36
CA MET A 431 -26.96 19.10 -5.28
C MET A 431 -26.33 20.20 -4.39
N ASN A 432 -25.85 21.31 -4.97
CA ASN A 432 -25.32 22.43 -4.17
C ASN A 432 -26.42 23.14 -3.38
N GLU A 433 -27.60 23.33 -3.95
CA GLU A 433 -28.75 23.91 -3.25
C GLU A 433 -29.15 23.04 -2.05
N ALA A 434 -29.18 21.73 -2.20
CA ALA A 434 -29.43 20.80 -1.10
C ALA A 434 -28.37 20.92 0.00
N ILE A 435 -27.06 20.99 -0.36
CA ILE A 435 -25.98 21.20 0.62
C ILE A 435 -26.19 22.51 1.42
N GLU A 436 -26.65 23.56 0.78
CA GLU A 436 -26.84 24.88 1.45
C GLU A 436 -28.06 24.89 2.35
N ASN A 437 -29.12 24.18 2.01
CA ASN A 437 -30.41 24.23 2.72
C ASN A 437 -30.44 23.35 3.97
N VAL A 438 -29.68 22.24 4.03
CA VAL A 438 -29.72 21.33 5.17
C VAL A 438 -29.00 21.92 6.39
N LYS A 439 -29.69 22.00 7.51
CA LYS A 439 -29.12 22.34 8.82
C LYS A 439 -28.56 21.08 9.45
N SER A 440 -27.31 21.13 9.90
CA SER A 440 -26.62 19.97 10.46
C SER A 440 -26.29 20.15 11.92
N GLY A 441 -26.62 19.15 12.74
CA GLY A 441 -26.29 19.07 14.15
C GLY A 441 -25.52 17.80 14.49
N GLU A 442 -24.64 17.88 15.49
CA GLU A 442 -23.84 16.76 15.97
C GLU A 442 -23.83 16.76 17.50
N VAL A 443 -23.95 15.58 18.11
CA VAL A 443 -23.86 15.40 19.56
C VAL A 443 -22.70 14.50 19.88
N THR A 444 -21.75 15.00 20.69
CA THR A 444 -20.54 14.25 21.11
C THR A 444 -20.18 14.63 22.54
N TYR A 445 -19.18 13.97 23.12
CA TYR A 445 -18.72 14.24 24.48
C TYR A 445 -17.38 15.00 24.51
N ALA A 446 -17.19 15.81 25.55
CA ALA A 446 -15.98 16.60 25.76
C ALA A 446 -14.86 15.74 26.37
N ILE A 447 -13.67 15.74 25.77
CA ILE A 447 -12.50 14.98 26.25
C ILE A 447 -11.70 15.72 27.33
N LYS A 448 -11.96 17.02 27.53
CA LYS A 448 -11.29 17.90 28.52
C LYS A 448 -12.17 19.09 28.87
N ASP A 449 -11.89 19.70 30.02
CA ASP A 449 -12.49 20.99 30.38
C ASP A 449 -12.04 22.08 29.41
N THR A 450 -12.98 22.88 28.93
CA THR A 450 -12.72 24.01 28.03
C THR A 450 -13.81 25.06 28.14
N THR A 451 -13.60 26.21 27.52
CA THR A 451 -14.63 27.25 27.37
C THR A 451 -14.68 27.63 25.89
N TYR A 452 -15.87 27.65 25.32
CA TYR A 452 -16.13 28.05 23.94
C TYR A 452 -17.20 29.13 23.91
N ASP A 453 -16.87 30.29 23.39
CA ASP A 453 -17.75 31.49 23.28
C ASP A 453 -18.55 31.80 24.57
N GLY A 454 -17.90 31.66 25.73
CA GLY A 454 -18.50 31.91 27.05
C GLY A 454 -19.28 30.71 27.63
N LEU A 455 -19.45 29.62 26.91
CA LEU A 455 -20.02 28.37 27.39
C LEU A 455 -18.94 27.54 28.10
N GLU A 456 -19.13 27.27 29.39
CA GLU A 456 -18.26 26.32 30.13
C GLU A 456 -18.63 24.90 29.74
N ILE A 457 -17.62 24.11 29.35
CA ILE A 457 -17.72 22.72 28.93
C ILE A 457 -16.82 21.91 29.85
N LYS A 458 -17.38 20.96 30.58
CA LYS A 458 -16.61 20.07 31.45
C LYS A 458 -16.31 18.75 30.74
N LYS A 459 -15.20 18.16 31.13
CA LYS A 459 -14.84 16.82 30.66
C LYS A 459 -15.98 15.83 30.92
N ASP A 460 -16.22 14.97 29.94
CA ASP A 460 -17.26 13.93 29.92
C ASP A 460 -18.71 14.48 29.84
N GLU A 461 -18.91 15.81 29.71
CA GLU A 461 -20.22 16.37 29.32
C GLU A 461 -20.47 16.22 27.82
N TYR A 462 -21.74 16.10 27.44
CA TYR A 462 -22.14 16.06 26.05
C TYR A 462 -22.30 17.46 25.48
N MET A 463 -21.78 17.64 24.28
CA MET A 463 -21.83 18.89 23.53
C MET A 463 -22.78 18.75 22.36
N GLY A 464 -23.67 19.72 22.18
CA GLY A 464 -24.45 19.91 20.96
C GLY A 464 -23.78 20.94 20.06
N ILE A 465 -23.45 20.55 18.84
CA ILE A 465 -22.79 21.36 17.82
C ILE A 465 -23.80 21.63 16.72
N PHE A 466 -24.06 22.92 16.42
CA PHE A 466 -24.89 23.33 15.30
C PHE A 466 -24.01 23.99 14.24
N GLY A 467 -23.87 23.34 13.10
CA GLY A 467 -22.95 23.79 12.05
C GLY A 467 -21.49 23.79 12.50
N LYS A 468 -21.00 24.93 13.00
CA LYS A 468 -19.63 25.09 13.51
C LYS A 468 -19.56 25.44 14.99
N ASP A 469 -20.69 25.78 15.58
CA ASP A 469 -20.73 26.36 16.89
C ASP A 469 -21.17 25.33 17.95
N ILE A 470 -20.39 25.22 19.02
CA ILE A 470 -20.80 24.47 20.20
C ILE A 470 -21.81 25.30 20.95
N CYS A 471 -23.07 24.92 20.89
CA CYS A 471 -24.17 25.74 21.42
C CYS A 471 -24.85 25.13 22.66
N VAL A 472 -24.50 23.90 23.03
CA VAL A 472 -25.02 23.16 24.18
C VAL A 472 -23.89 22.43 24.90
N SER A 473 -23.91 22.38 26.24
CA SER A 473 -23.14 21.49 27.10
C SER A 473 -24.01 20.97 28.22
N CYS A 474 -24.15 19.68 28.36
CA CYS A 474 -24.98 19.02 29.36
C CYS A 474 -24.32 17.71 29.84
N PRO A 475 -24.52 17.31 31.12
CA PRO A 475 -24.06 16.01 31.60
C PRO A 475 -24.76 14.79 30.96
N ASP A 476 -25.97 14.99 30.43
CA ASP A 476 -26.80 13.94 29.83
C ASP A 476 -26.92 14.12 28.31
N CYS A 477 -26.74 12.99 27.58
CA CYS A 477 -26.76 12.96 26.10
C CYS A 477 -28.12 13.34 25.53
N MET A 478 -29.20 12.82 26.11
CA MET A 478 -30.58 13.05 25.65
C MET A 478 -30.99 14.51 25.86
N GLU A 479 -30.60 15.07 27.00
CA GLU A 479 -30.86 16.50 27.30
C GLU A 479 -30.05 17.40 26.35
N ALA A 480 -28.79 17.05 26.05
CA ALA A 480 -27.98 17.80 25.08
C ALA A 480 -28.59 17.76 23.68
N THR A 481 -29.09 16.59 23.26
CA THR A 481 -29.72 16.40 21.94
C THR A 481 -31.01 17.19 21.82
N LYS A 482 -31.90 17.15 22.84
CA LYS A 482 -33.16 17.91 22.86
C LYS A 482 -32.90 19.41 22.80
N LYS A 483 -31.96 19.94 23.59
CA LYS A 483 -31.57 21.36 23.54
C LYS A 483 -30.93 21.79 22.22
N LEU A 484 -30.24 20.88 21.54
CA LEU A 484 -29.70 21.14 20.20
C LEU A 484 -30.84 21.25 19.20
N LEU A 485 -31.78 20.30 19.24
CA LEU A 485 -32.98 20.30 18.38
C LEU A 485 -33.83 21.57 18.56
N ASP A 486 -34.02 22.06 19.79
CA ASP A 486 -34.71 23.32 20.07
C ASP A 486 -34.10 24.55 19.35
N LYS A 487 -32.82 24.43 18.93
CA LYS A 487 -32.11 25.49 18.18
C LYS A 487 -32.09 25.25 16.68
N MET A 488 -32.31 24.02 16.25
CA MET A 488 -32.27 23.63 14.84
C MET A 488 -33.65 23.69 14.19
N LEU A 489 -34.69 23.29 14.94
CA LEU A 489 -36.06 23.23 14.46
C LEU A 489 -36.67 24.65 14.40
N ASP A 490 -37.41 24.91 13.34
CA ASP A 490 -38.23 26.09 13.12
C ASP A 490 -39.53 25.71 12.38
N ASP A 491 -40.38 26.74 12.10
CA ASP A 491 -41.68 26.53 11.46
C ASP A 491 -41.58 25.99 10.00
N ASP A 492 -40.39 26.09 9.39
CA ASP A 492 -40.12 25.65 8.00
C ASP A 492 -39.45 24.27 7.94
N SER A 493 -39.26 23.61 9.10
CA SER A 493 -38.62 22.29 9.16
C SER A 493 -39.61 21.21 8.79
N GLU A 494 -39.35 20.46 7.68
CA GLU A 494 -40.24 19.44 7.12
C GLU A 494 -39.75 18.02 7.41
N LEU A 495 -38.42 17.79 7.41
CA LEU A 495 -37.81 16.47 7.61
C LEU A 495 -36.62 16.52 8.57
N VAL A 496 -36.57 15.56 9.50
CA VAL A 496 -35.41 15.36 10.38
C VAL A 496 -34.81 13.97 10.16
N THR A 497 -33.59 13.94 9.65
CA THR A 497 -32.79 12.72 9.58
C THR A 497 -31.97 12.56 10.86
N LEU A 498 -32.29 11.56 11.68
CA LEU A 498 -31.62 11.24 12.95
C LEU A 498 -30.76 9.99 12.81
N ILE A 499 -29.43 10.14 12.89
CA ILE A 499 -28.48 9.04 12.74
C ILE A 499 -27.81 8.78 14.08
N TYR A 500 -28.03 7.59 14.69
CA TYR A 500 -27.39 7.23 15.96
C TYR A 500 -26.10 6.44 15.74
N GLY A 501 -25.10 6.72 16.58
CA GLY A 501 -23.77 6.12 16.53
C GLY A 501 -23.58 4.98 17.53
N ASP A 502 -22.35 4.46 17.62
CA ASP A 502 -21.96 3.36 18.50
C ASP A 502 -22.11 3.64 20.01
N THR A 503 -22.26 4.90 20.40
CA THR A 503 -22.46 5.37 21.80
C THR A 503 -23.92 5.65 22.14
N ALA A 504 -24.84 5.45 21.23
CA ALA A 504 -26.28 5.61 21.43
C ALA A 504 -27.04 4.32 21.08
N THR A 505 -28.29 4.20 21.51
CA THR A 505 -29.12 3.02 21.23
C THR A 505 -30.34 3.41 20.40
N GLU A 506 -30.96 2.42 19.75
CA GLU A 506 -32.20 2.60 19.00
C GLU A 506 -33.33 3.19 19.88
N GLU A 507 -33.48 2.70 21.11
CA GLU A 507 -34.50 3.21 22.03
C GLU A 507 -34.26 4.71 22.37
N GLN A 508 -33.00 5.14 22.45
CA GLN A 508 -32.69 6.55 22.64
C GLN A 508 -33.03 7.38 21.41
N ALA A 509 -32.79 6.83 20.20
CA ALA A 509 -33.17 7.50 18.97
C ALA A 509 -34.70 7.61 18.83
N GLU A 510 -35.45 6.56 19.19
CA GLU A 510 -36.93 6.59 19.25
C GLU A 510 -37.45 7.63 20.26
N GLU A 511 -36.81 7.79 21.44
CA GLU A 511 -37.16 8.82 22.39
C GLU A 511 -36.94 10.23 21.84
N ILE A 512 -35.84 10.44 21.07
CA ILE A 512 -35.60 11.73 20.43
C ILE A 512 -36.59 11.99 19.29
N ALA A 513 -36.94 10.98 18.50
CA ALA A 513 -37.93 11.10 17.44
C ALA A 513 -39.32 11.50 18.02
N ALA A 514 -39.76 10.83 19.09
CA ALA A 514 -40.99 11.21 19.78
C ALA A 514 -40.94 12.65 20.31
N TYR A 515 -39.76 13.10 20.79
CA TYR A 515 -39.59 14.50 21.21
C TYR A 515 -39.74 15.47 20.03
N ILE A 516 -39.21 15.14 18.84
CA ILE A 516 -39.34 15.98 17.63
C ILE A 516 -40.80 16.05 17.20
N GLU A 517 -41.50 14.91 17.12
CA GLU A 517 -42.92 14.83 16.75
C GLU A 517 -43.86 15.59 17.72
N ASP A 518 -43.50 15.64 19.01
CA ASP A 518 -44.27 16.38 20.03
C ASP A 518 -44.05 17.91 19.96
N ASN A 519 -42.95 18.37 19.34
CA ASN A 519 -42.53 19.79 19.36
C ASN A 519 -42.45 20.43 17.96
N SER A 520 -42.64 19.69 16.88
CA SER A 520 -42.65 20.18 15.49
C SER A 520 -43.59 19.36 14.61
N ASP A 521 -43.90 19.87 13.42
CA ASP A 521 -44.66 19.13 12.41
C ASP A 521 -43.72 18.34 11.46
N ALA A 522 -42.41 18.28 11.71
CA ALA A 522 -41.43 17.60 10.88
C ALA A 522 -41.55 16.08 10.98
N GLU A 523 -41.45 15.41 9.84
CA GLU A 523 -41.28 13.94 9.80
C GLU A 523 -39.89 13.53 10.28
N VAL A 524 -39.76 12.35 10.92
CA VAL A 524 -38.48 11.89 11.45
C VAL A 524 -38.10 10.55 10.84
N GLU A 525 -36.89 10.50 10.27
CA GLU A 525 -36.25 9.26 9.82
C GLU A 525 -35.11 8.87 10.74
N ILE A 526 -35.18 7.65 11.31
CA ILE A 526 -34.14 7.11 12.20
C ILE A 526 -33.26 6.14 11.45
N HIS A 527 -31.94 6.31 11.54
CA HIS A 527 -30.97 5.45 10.90
C HIS A 527 -29.87 5.02 11.88
N GLU A 528 -29.46 3.74 11.77
CA GLU A 528 -28.29 3.21 12.46
C GLU A 528 -27.02 3.54 11.66
N GLY A 529 -26.20 4.45 12.17
CA GLY A 529 -24.99 4.90 11.47
C GLY A 529 -23.73 4.14 11.86
N ASN A 530 -23.68 3.62 13.09
CA ASN A 530 -22.49 2.97 13.68
C ASN A 530 -21.23 3.86 13.61
N GLN A 531 -21.41 5.19 13.57
CA GLN A 531 -20.31 6.13 13.57
C GLN A 531 -19.70 6.25 14.97
N PRO A 532 -18.35 6.28 15.06
CA PRO A 532 -17.66 6.56 16.31
C PRO A 532 -17.75 8.05 16.67
N VAL A 533 -17.51 8.39 17.93
CA VAL A 533 -17.35 9.77 18.44
C VAL A 533 -18.68 10.53 18.58
N TYR A 534 -19.56 10.47 17.60
CA TYR A 534 -20.85 11.17 17.63
C TYR A 534 -21.98 10.23 18.05
N SER A 535 -22.64 10.55 19.17
CA SER A 535 -23.82 9.79 19.62
C SER A 535 -24.99 9.98 18.65
N PHE A 536 -25.17 11.23 18.17
CA PHE A 536 -26.16 11.55 17.16
C PHE A 536 -25.59 12.50 16.11
N ILE A 537 -25.96 12.27 14.84
CA ILE A 537 -25.81 13.19 13.72
C ILE A 537 -27.23 13.51 13.24
N ILE A 538 -27.54 14.80 13.07
CA ILE A 538 -28.89 15.30 12.82
C ILE A 538 -28.86 16.18 11.57
N GLY A 539 -29.73 15.88 10.61
CA GLY A 539 -30.05 16.74 9.48
C GLY A 539 -31.46 17.30 9.64
N VAL A 540 -31.65 18.59 9.39
CA VAL A 540 -32.97 19.20 9.36
C VAL A 540 -33.13 19.93 8.04
N GLU A 541 -34.16 19.57 7.28
CA GLU A 541 -34.57 20.12 5.98
C GLU A 541 -35.93 20.77 6.06
#